data_344e2f4577479788ca6f8034f383bfaa
#
_entry.id   344e2f4577479788ca6f8034f383bfaa
#
_cell.length_a   1.000
_cell.length_b   1.000
_cell.length_c   1.000
_cell.angle_alpha   90.00
_cell.angle_beta   90.00
_cell.angle_gamma   90.00
#
_symmetry.space_group_name_H-M   'P 1'
#
loop_
_entity.id
_entity.type
_entity.pdbx_description
1 polymer ?
#
loop_
_entity_poly.entity_id
_entity_poly.type
_entity_poly.pdbx_seq_one_letter_code
_entity_poly.pdbx_strand_id
1 'polypeptide(L)'
;MAQIDRQILREYREKKQDYIELEPIVFNLIKNAIDRKKLNVLAIHHRVKEKSSLASKISQHRRTYSSLSDITDVLGFRVITFFSDDVDVIGELVEDAFVVDWNNSVDKRQMIQATAFGYISLHYICSLKDEEQYPDRLKGIRFEVQIRTGLQHIWAEIEHDLGYKSKFGVPREIRREFSKIAGLLEIADDEFVQVRNGMSQYVENIRDKIIHGEAKDLPLSVISLTEYIHNNQKMLEYLDNMARIGEADLNIISPESYMDRLSWLGIKTLGDMERLLEDNKEMAYKMEEDALADIEIEVFLSSVGLRYLCRAELLRRNATREQIVQFFRLTEKKEGKAERMADKLLSYKA
;
A
#
# COMPACT_ATOMS: atom_id res chain seq x y z
N MET A 1 -45.62 -14.85 5.58
CA MET A 1 -44.36 -15.48 5.12
C MET A 1 -44.75 -16.71 4.32
N ALA A 2 -44.41 -16.78 3.05
CA ALA A 2 -44.75 -17.90 2.16
C ALA A 2 -44.08 -19.20 2.67
N GLN A 3 -44.62 -20.36 2.23
CA GLN A 3 -44.07 -21.67 2.63
C GLN A 3 -42.59 -21.80 2.20
N ILE A 4 -42.26 -21.31 1.02
CA ILE A 4 -40.89 -21.27 0.48
C ILE A 4 -39.95 -20.43 1.36
N ASP A 5 -40.39 -19.26 1.85
CA ASP A 5 -39.58 -18.40 2.72
C ASP A 5 -39.15 -19.14 4.01
N ARG A 6 -40.08 -19.91 4.60
CA ARG A 6 -39.80 -20.72 5.81
C ARG A 6 -38.83 -21.84 5.51
N GLN A 7 -38.90 -22.45 4.33
CA GLN A 7 -38.00 -23.50 3.90
C GLN A 7 -36.59 -22.94 3.73
N ILE A 8 -36.41 -21.85 3.00
CA ILE A 8 -35.08 -21.21 2.82
C ILE A 8 -34.45 -20.81 4.16
N LEU A 9 -35.25 -20.25 5.09
CA LEU A 9 -34.78 -19.91 6.43
C LEU A 9 -34.44 -21.12 7.31
N ARG A 10 -35.02 -22.32 7.02
CA ARG A 10 -34.63 -23.56 7.65
C ARG A 10 -33.30 -24.07 7.08
N GLU A 11 -33.18 -24.13 5.76
CA GLU A 11 -31.95 -24.49 5.06
C GLU A 11 -30.77 -23.61 5.52
N TYR A 12 -31.00 -22.30 5.68
CA TYR A 12 -29.97 -21.38 6.20
C TYR A 12 -29.54 -21.75 7.62
N ARG A 13 -30.48 -22.12 8.51
CA ARG A 13 -30.10 -22.54 9.88
C ARG A 13 -29.25 -23.80 9.89
N GLU A 14 -29.57 -24.76 9.02
CA GLU A 14 -28.85 -26.01 8.89
C GLU A 14 -27.46 -25.82 8.32
N LYS A 15 -27.31 -24.91 7.34
CA LYS A 15 -26.04 -24.64 6.64
C LYS A 15 -25.23 -23.47 7.19
N LYS A 16 -25.73 -22.74 8.19
CA LYS A 16 -25.02 -21.54 8.70
C LYS A 16 -23.59 -21.85 9.14
N GLN A 17 -23.39 -23.01 9.76
CA GLN A 17 -22.07 -23.43 10.23
C GLN A 17 -21.10 -23.66 9.06
N ASP A 18 -21.56 -24.21 7.95
CA ASP A 18 -20.75 -24.39 6.74
C ASP A 18 -20.26 -23.05 6.17
N TYR A 19 -21.12 -22.01 6.15
CA TYR A 19 -20.72 -20.66 5.73
C TYR A 19 -19.68 -20.05 6.68
N ILE A 20 -19.83 -20.25 8.00
CA ILE A 20 -18.88 -19.76 9.01
C ILE A 20 -17.52 -20.44 8.86
N GLU A 21 -17.49 -21.75 8.53
CA GLU A 21 -16.24 -22.48 8.28
C GLU A 21 -15.61 -22.12 6.94
N LEU A 22 -16.41 -21.84 5.91
CA LEU A 22 -15.94 -21.43 4.59
C LEU A 22 -15.32 -20.03 4.59
N GLU A 23 -15.86 -19.12 5.40
CA GLU A 23 -15.46 -17.70 5.45
C GLU A 23 -13.95 -17.50 5.64
N PRO A 24 -13.26 -18.07 6.66
CA PRO A 24 -11.82 -17.91 6.84
C PRO A 24 -11.00 -18.58 5.74
N ILE A 25 -11.47 -19.66 5.14
CA ILE A 25 -10.78 -20.33 4.03
C ILE A 25 -10.71 -19.39 2.84
N VAL A 26 -11.85 -18.86 2.41
CA VAL A 26 -11.92 -17.92 1.27
C VAL A 26 -11.18 -16.64 1.56
N PHE A 27 -11.32 -16.08 2.77
CA PHE A 27 -10.57 -14.88 3.17
C PHE A 27 -9.06 -15.07 3.03
N ASN A 28 -8.53 -16.18 3.54
CA ASN A 28 -7.10 -16.47 3.46
C ASN A 28 -6.63 -16.70 2.02
N LEU A 29 -7.43 -17.34 1.17
CA LEU A 29 -7.11 -17.50 -0.25
C LEU A 29 -6.99 -16.17 -0.96
N ILE A 30 -7.97 -15.28 -0.77
CA ILE A 30 -7.95 -13.92 -1.35
C ILE A 30 -6.75 -13.14 -0.82
N LYS A 31 -6.56 -13.11 0.50
CA LYS A 31 -5.46 -12.38 1.12
C LYS A 31 -4.10 -12.87 0.64
N ASN A 32 -3.87 -14.18 0.64
CA ASN A 32 -2.60 -14.75 0.20
C ASN A 32 -2.33 -14.49 -1.30
N ALA A 33 -3.36 -14.45 -2.15
CA ALA A 33 -3.22 -14.11 -3.56
C ALA A 33 -2.77 -12.65 -3.74
N ILE A 34 -3.40 -11.72 -3.00
CA ILE A 34 -3.07 -10.29 -2.98
C ILE A 34 -1.64 -10.09 -2.46
N ASP A 35 -1.27 -10.73 -1.33
CA ASP A 35 0.05 -10.60 -0.71
C ASP A 35 1.17 -11.13 -1.62
N ARG A 36 0.96 -12.25 -2.33
CA ARG A 36 1.92 -12.79 -3.32
C ARG A 36 2.18 -11.84 -4.48
N LYS A 37 1.17 -11.11 -4.93
CA LYS A 37 1.30 -10.09 -5.98
C LYS A 37 1.81 -8.76 -5.46
N LYS A 38 1.99 -8.63 -4.12
CA LYS A 38 2.39 -7.39 -3.44
C LYS A 38 1.46 -6.21 -3.75
N LEU A 39 0.18 -6.49 -3.98
CA LEU A 39 -0.82 -5.47 -4.18
C LEU A 39 -1.18 -4.82 -2.85
N ASN A 40 -1.31 -3.49 -2.87
CA ASN A 40 -1.77 -2.75 -1.71
C ASN A 40 -3.28 -2.47 -1.85
N VAL A 41 -4.08 -3.01 -0.94
CA VAL A 41 -5.54 -2.81 -0.92
C VAL A 41 -5.95 -2.02 0.31
N LEU A 42 -7.00 -1.21 0.18
CA LEU A 42 -7.52 -0.40 1.28
C LEU A 42 -8.11 -1.28 2.39
N ALA A 43 -8.92 -2.28 2.01
CA ALA A 43 -9.52 -3.23 2.95
C ALA A 43 -10.03 -4.49 2.25
N ILE A 44 -10.16 -5.57 3.03
CA ILE A 44 -10.91 -6.78 2.67
C ILE A 44 -11.98 -6.98 3.74
N HIS A 45 -13.24 -6.70 3.39
CA HIS A 45 -14.39 -6.96 4.25
C HIS A 45 -15.01 -8.29 3.91
N HIS A 46 -15.53 -8.99 4.90
CA HIS A 46 -16.26 -10.23 4.70
C HIS A 46 -17.38 -10.37 5.73
N ARG A 47 -18.42 -11.08 5.38
CA ARG A 47 -19.52 -11.37 6.30
C ARG A 47 -20.36 -12.56 5.86
N VAL A 48 -20.85 -13.31 6.81
CA VAL A 48 -22.01 -14.18 6.65
C VAL A 48 -23.27 -13.36 6.92
N LYS A 49 -24.21 -13.34 5.99
CA LYS A 49 -25.45 -12.54 6.07
C LYS A 49 -26.29 -12.96 7.26
N GLU A 50 -26.68 -12.04 8.12
CA GLU A 50 -27.56 -12.32 9.24
C GLU A 50 -28.96 -12.78 8.80
N LYS A 51 -29.61 -13.66 9.62
CA LYS A 51 -30.91 -14.22 9.35
C LYS A 51 -32.00 -13.15 9.10
N SER A 52 -31.95 -12.03 9.84
CA SER A 52 -32.87 -10.90 9.66
C SER A 52 -32.70 -10.24 8.29
N SER A 53 -31.47 -10.03 7.85
CA SER A 53 -31.14 -9.47 6.53
C SER A 53 -31.55 -10.42 5.40
N LEU A 54 -31.35 -11.74 5.60
CA LEU A 54 -31.79 -12.76 4.66
C LEU A 54 -33.31 -12.77 4.55
N ALA A 55 -34.06 -12.75 5.67
CA ALA A 55 -35.51 -12.70 5.69
C ALA A 55 -36.05 -11.44 4.99
N SER A 56 -35.42 -10.29 5.21
CA SER A 56 -35.76 -9.05 4.51
C SER A 56 -35.55 -9.17 2.99
N LYS A 57 -34.41 -9.74 2.57
CA LYS A 57 -34.12 -9.95 1.14
C LYS A 57 -35.14 -10.87 0.47
N ILE A 58 -35.49 -11.98 1.11
CA ILE A 58 -36.52 -12.89 0.58
C ILE A 58 -37.88 -12.19 0.47
N SER A 59 -38.27 -11.39 1.47
CA SER A 59 -39.56 -10.72 1.50
C SER A 59 -39.67 -9.54 0.53
N GLN A 60 -38.56 -8.93 0.11
CA GLN A 60 -38.50 -7.76 -0.79
C GLN A 60 -38.70 -8.08 -2.28
N HIS A 61 -38.80 -9.27 -2.71
CA HIS A 61 -39.50 -9.82 -3.73
C HIS A 61 -39.61 -9.66 -5.11
N ARG A 62 -38.72 -9.19 -5.73
CA ARG A 62 -38.74 -9.16 -7.21
C ARG A 62 -38.08 -10.39 -7.84
N ARG A 63 -37.43 -11.27 -7.06
CA ARG A 63 -36.87 -12.55 -7.52
C ARG A 63 -37.56 -13.67 -6.75
N THR A 64 -38.06 -14.67 -7.45
CA THR A 64 -38.58 -15.90 -6.85
C THR A 64 -37.41 -16.80 -6.54
N TYR A 65 -36.97 -16.84 -5.27
CA TYR A 65 -36.01 -17.84 -4.80
C TYR A 65 -36.74 -19.14 -4.49
N SER A 66 -36.25 -20.28 -4.95
CA SER A 66 -36.77 -21.60 -4.67
C SER A 66 -36.01 -22.32 -3.56
N SER A 67 -34.73 -21.98 -3.34
CA SER A 67 -33.87 -22.57 -2.35
C SER A 67 -32.85 -21.58 -1.83
N LEU A 68 -32.13 -21.93 -0.76
CA LEU A 68 -31.03 -21.13 -0.25
C LEU A 68 -29.91 -20.97 -1.29
N SER A 69 -29.67 -21.97 -2.13
CA SER A 69 -28.63 -21.91 -3.15
C SER A 69 -28.88 -20.86 -4.23
N ASP A 70 -30.13 -20.36 -4.39
CA ASP A 70 -30.41 -19.26 -5.32
C ASP A 70 -29.92 -17.90 -4.80
N ILE A 71 -29.58 -17.84 -3.50
CA ILE A 71 -29.11 -16.62 -2.84
C ILE A 71 -27.59 -16.66 -2.76
N THR A 72 -26.92 -16.07 -3.73
CA THR A 72 -25.47 -16.18 -3.93
C THR A 72 -24.63 -15.32 -2.99
N ASP A 73 -25.26 -14.37 -2.28
CA ASP A 73 -24.61 -13.42 -1.37
C ASP A 73 -24.87 -13.71 0.13
N VAL A 74 -25.10 -14.99 0.48
CA VAL A 74 -25.19 -15.43 1.89
C VAL A 74 -23.85 -15.27 2.58
N LEU A 75 -22.76 -15.63 1.91
CA LEU A 75 -21.39 -15.29 2.27
C LEU A 75 -20.87 -14.28 1.24
N GLY A 76 -20.40 -13.16 1.70
CA GLY A 76 -19.91 -12.10 0.84
C GLY A 76 -18.57 -11.57 1.27
N PHE A 77 -17.70 -11.32 0.30
CA PHE A 77 -16.42 -10.67 0.41
C PHE A 77 -16.41 -9.37 -0.38
N ARG A 78 -15.68 -8.38 0.11
CA ARG A 78 -15.51 -7.12 -0.59
C ARG A 78 -14.06 -6.71 -0.51
N VAL A 79 -13.39 -6.69 -1.65
CA VAL A 79 -12.03 -6.18 -1.79
C VAL A 79 -12.10 -4.73 -2.26
N ILE A 80 -11.50 -3.84 -1.49
CA ILE A 80 -11.50 -2.40 -1.76
C ILE A 80 -10.09 -2.00 -2.14
N THR A 81 -9.90 -1.51 -3.38
CA THR A 81 -8.61 -1.11 -3.93
C THR A 81 -8.38 0.38 -3.74
N PHE A 82 -7.11 0.81 -3.82
CA PHE A 82 -6.78 2.23 -3.94
C PHE A 82 -6.98 2.76 -5.36
N PHE A 83 -6.70 1.95 -6.39
CA PHE A 83 -6.69 2.34 -7.78
C PHE A 83 -7.65 1.51 -8.61
N SER A 84 -8.19 2.12 -9.69
CA SER A 84 -9.20 1.49 -10.54
C SER A 84 -8.66 0.31 -11.36
N ASP A 85 -7.43 0.35 -11.81
CA ASP A 85 -6.79 -0.72 -12.56
C ASP A 85 -6.40 -1.94 -11.69
N ASP A 86 -6.24 -1.77 -10.38
CA ASP A 86 -6.05 -2.89 -9.45
C ASP A 86 -7.31 -3.76 -9.33
N VAL A 87 -8.49 -3.24 -9.69
CA VAL A 87 -9.75 -3.99 -9.71
C VAL A 87 -9.67 -5.17 -10.66
N ASP A 88 -9.13 -4.96 -11.87
CA ASP A 88 -8.98 -6.01 -12.87
C ASP A 88 -7.93 -7.05 -12.45
N VAL A 89 -6.81 -6.59 -11.91
CA VAL A 89 -5.76 -7.49 -11.40
C VAL A 89 -6.29 -8.40 -10.27
N ILE A 90 -7.10 -7.85 -9.35
CA ILE A 90 -7.73 -8.65 -8.30
C ILE A 90 -8.81 -9.56 -8.88
N GLY A 91 -9.52 -9.11 -9.92
CA GLY A 91 -10.45 -9.94 -10.68
C GLY A 91 -9.78 -11.21 -11.20
N GLU A 92 -8.63 -11.08 -11.88
CA GLU A 92 -7.83 -12.21 -12.36
C GLU A 92 -7.38 -13.14 -11.21
N LEU A 93 -6.98 -12.58 -10.06
CA LEU A 93 -6.61 -13.40 -8.89
C LEU A 93 -7.80 -14.21 -8.33
N VAL A 94 -9.01 -13.66 -8.39
CA VAL A 94 -10.23 -14.37 -7.98
C VAL A 94 -10.56 -15.50 -8.97
N GLU A 95 -10.44 -15.25 -10.27
CA GLU A 95 -10.62 -16.26 -11.32
C GLU A 95 -9.60 -17.40 -11.18
N ASP A 96 -8.36 -17.05 -10.87
CA ASP A 96 -7.31 -18.04 -10.64
C ASP A 96 -7.50 -18.85 -9.34
N ALA A 97 -8.10 -18.27 -8.31
CA ALA A 97 -8.26 -18.92 -7.00
C ALA A 97 -9.52 -19.79 -6.90
N PHE A 98 -10.58 -19.45 -7.62
CA PHE A 98 -11.91 -20.02 -7.43
C PHE A 98 -12.53 -20.52 -8.75
N VAL A 99 -13.64 -21.25 -8.62
CA VAL A 99 -14.51 -21.55 -9.76
C VAL A 99 -15.56 -20.44 -9.86
N VAL A 100 -15.54 -19.68 -10.96
CA VAL A 100 -16.46 -18.55 -11.20
C VAL A 100 -17.73 -19.03 -11.90
N ASP A 101 -18.88 -18.70 -11.34
CA ASP A 101 -20.19 -18.84 -11.99
C ASP A 101 -20.46 -17.62 -12.86
N TRP A 102 -20.05 -17.70 -14.11
CA TRP A 102 -20.17 -16.59 -15.08
C TRP A 102 -21.63 -16.19 -15.39
N ASN A 103 -22.59 -17.09 -15.22
CA ASN A 103 -23.99 -16.78 -15.47
C ASN A 103 -24.59 -15.86 -14.39
N ASN A 104 -24.03 -15.89 -13.19
CA ASN A 104 -24.48 -15.10 -12.05
C ASN A 104 -23.49 -13.98 -11.67
N SER A 105 -22.30 -13.96 -12.28
CA SER A 105 -21.30 -12.91 -12.11
C SER A 105 -21.62 -11.71 -13.02
N VAL A 106 -21.30 -10.52 -12.57
CA VAL A 106 -21.64 -9.28 -13.28
C VAL A 106 -20.51 -8.28 -13.18
N ASP A 107 -20.02 -7.85 -14.34
CA ASP A 107 -19.23 -6.63 -14.44
C ASP A 107 -20.17 -5.43 -14.68
N LYS A 108 -20.44 -4.70 -13.62
CA LYS A 108 -21.34 -3.54 -13.70
C LYS A 108 -20.76 -2.38 -14.50
N ARG A 109 -19.44 -2.36 -14.72
CA ARG A 109 -18.77 -1.35 -15.57
C ARG A 109 -19.28 -1.44 -17.01
N GLN A 110 -19.52 -2.67 -17.49
CA GLN A 110 -20.00 -2.92 -18.85
C GLN A 110 -21.52 -2.69 -19.02
N MET A 111 -22.26 -2.63 -17.90
CA MET A 111 -23.72 -2.45 -17.96
C MET A 111 -24.14 -0.98 -17.99
N ILE A 112 -23.25 -0.06 -17.69
CA ILE A 112 -23.55 1.37 -17.73
C ILE A 112 -23.50 1.83 -19.19
N GLN A 113 -24.60 2.46 -19.66
CA GLN A 113 -24.60 3.06 -20.99
C GLN A 113 -23.52 4.15 -21.04
N ALA A 114 -22.84 4.30 -22.17
CA ALA A 114 -21.78 5.28 -22.38
C ALA A 114 -22.16 6.73 -22.05
N THR A 115 -23.45 7.02 -21.93
CA THR A 115 -24.02 8.34 -21.58
C THR A 115 -24.51 8.44 -20.13
N ALA A 116 -24.28 7.40 -19.30
CA ALA A 116 -24.78 7.35 -17.93
C ALA A 116 -23.62 7.10 -16.96
N PHE A 117 -23.68 7.77 -15.82
CA PHE A 117 -22.80 7.49 -14.69
C PHE A 117 -23.56 6.74 -13.61
N GLY A 118 -22.93 5.80 -12.96
CA GLY A 118 -23.55 5.00 -11.92
C GLY A 118 -22.57 4.18 -11.12
N TYR A 119 -23.08 3.31 -10.26
CA TYR A 119 -22.27 2.44 -9.43
C TYR A 119 -21.49 1.42 -10.26
N ILE A 120 -20.19 1.46 -10.12
CA ILE A 120 -19.26 0.60 -10.82
C ILE A 120 -18.67 -0.41 -9.81
N SER A 121 -18.76 -1.70 -10.09
CA SER A 121 -18.11 -2.76 -9.31
C SER A 121 -18.11 -4.06 -10.09
N LEU A 122 -17.10 -4.86 -9.85
CA LEU A 122 -16.99 -6.23 -10.35
C LEU A 122 -17.55 -7.18 -9.30
N HIS A 123 -18.51 -8.01 -9.67
CA HIS A 123 -19.17 -8.97 -8.81
C HIS A 123 -18.96 -10.38 -9.36
N TYR A 124 -18.18 -11.17 -8.66
CA TYR A 124 -18.02 -12.59 -8.96
C TYR A 124 -18.83 -13.44 -8.01
N ILE A 125 -19.54 -14.40 -8.55
CA ILE A 125 -20.15 -15.51 -7.80
C ILE A 125 -19.23 -16.70 -7.95
N CYS A 126 -18.69 -17.17 -6.83
CA CYS A 126 -17.62 -18.16 -6.80
C CYS A 126 -17.99 -19.37 -5.94
N SER A 127 -17.27 -20.47 -6.16
CA SER A 127 -17.17 -21.60 -5.25
C SER A 127 -15.72 -22.07 -5.14
N LEU A 128 -15.40 -22.88 -4.14
CA LEU A 128 -14.07 -23.49 -4.04
C LEU A 128 -13.80 -24.40 -5.22
N LYS A 129 -12.54 -24.49 -5.63
CA LYS A 129 -12.07 -25.52 -6.57
C LYS A 129 -12.22 -26.90 -5.95
N ASP A 130 -12.37 -27.90 -6.80
CA ASP A 130 -12.45 -29.31 -6.34
C ASP A 130 -11.04 -29.83 -5.99
N GLU A 131 -10.57 -29.47 -4.82
CA GLU A 131 -9.27 -29.89 -4.27
C GLU A 131 -9.50 -30.77 -3.03
N GLU A 132 -8.67 -31.81 -2.85
CA GLU A 132 -8.80 -32.81 -1.75
C GLU A 132 -8.71 -32.17 -0.36
N GLN A 133 -8.00 -31.06 -0.23
CA GLN A 133 -7.85 -30.35 1.04
C GLN A 133 -9.14 -29.75 1.59
N TYR A 134 -10.18 -29.57 0.77
CA TYR A 134 -11.44 -28.97 1.21
C TYR A 134 -12.50 -30.04 1.43
N PRO A 135 -13.28 -29.95 2.53
CA PRO A 135 -14.43 -30.83 2.75
C PRO A 135 -15.46 -30.72 1.63
N ASP A 136 -15.96 -31.85 1.14
CA ASP A 136 -16.93 -31.88 0.02
C ASP A 136 -18.17 -31.02 0.27
N ARG A 137 -18.64 -30.95 1.54
CA ARG A 137 -19.79 -30.13 1.93
C ARG A 137 -19.58 -28.62 1.69
N LEU A 138 -18.33 -28.14 1.60
CA LEU A 138 -17.99 -26.74 1.38
C LEU A 138 -17.78 -26.40 -0.08
N LYS A 139 -17.34 -27.36 -0.92
CA LYS A 139 -16.97 -27.12 -2.32
C LYS A 139 -18.10 -26.57 -3.18
N GLY A 140 -19.35 -26.98 -2.95
CA GLY A 140 -20.52 -26.53 -3.71
C GLY A 140 -21.18 -25.26 -3.18
N ILE A 141 -20.69 -24.67 -2.10
CA ILE A 141 -21.26 -23.45 -1.52
C ILE A 141 -20.83 -22.25 -2.35
N ARG A 142 -21.83 -21.47 -2.81
CA ARG A 142 -21.56 -20.21 -3.54
C ARG A 142 -21.40 -19.05 -2.58
N PHE A 143 -20.47 -18.15 -2.93
CA PHE A 143 -20.23 -16.89 -2.25
C PHE A 143 -19.99 -15.77 -3.27
N GLU A 144 -20.21 -14.54 -2.84
CA GLU A 144 -19.99 -13.34 -3.67
C GLU A 144 -18.67 -12.67 -3.32
N VAL A 145 -17.88 -12.31 -4.35
CA VAL A 145 -16.71 -11.44 -4.20
C VAL A 145 -16.98 -10.16 -4.97
N GLN A 146 -17.08 -9.04 -4.26
CA GLN A 146 -17.22 -7.70 -4.83
C GLN A 146 -15.86 -7.02 -4.84
N ILE A 147 -15.44 -6.47 -5.98
CA ILE A 147 -14.19 -5.75 -6.14
C ILE A 147 -14.53 -4.34 -6.61
N ARG A 148 -14.01 -3.31 -5.93
CA ARG A 148 -14.26 -1.90 -6.23
C ARG A 148 -13.21 -0.99 -5.62
N THR A 149 -13.08 0.24 -6.12
CA THR A 149 -12.22 1.25 -5.53
C THR A 149 -12.79 1.80 -4.21
N GLY A 150 -11.95 2.50 -3.45
CA GLY A 150 -12.38 3.23 -2.24
C GLY A 150 -13.44 4.30 -2.54
N LEU A 151 -13.31 5.02 -3.66
CA LEU A 151 -14.29 6.04 -4.06
C LEU A 151 -15.64 5.41 -4.43
N GLN A 152 -15.62 4.33 -5.20
CA GLN A 152 -16.81 3.55 -5.54
C GLN A 152 -17.47 2.95 -4.29
N HIS A 153 -16.66 2.55 -3.31
CA HIS A 153 -17.15 2.02 -2.04
C HIS A 153 -17.93 3.10 -1.27
N ILE A 154 -17.34 4.27 -1.08
CA ILE A 154 -17.97 5.37 -0.35
C ILE A 154 -19.28 5.80 -1.03
N TRP A 155 -19.26 5.95 -2.36
CA TRP A 155 -20.45 6.31 -3.13
C TRP A 155 -21.61 5.31 -2.91
N ALA A 156 -21.30 4.02 -2.98
CA ALA A 156 -22.29 2.97 -2.83
C ALA A 156 -22.87 2.88 -1.41
N GLU A 157 -22.08 3.12 -0.37
CA GLU A 157 -22.57 3.15 1.01
C GLU A 157 -23.49 4.35 1.25
N ILE A 158 -23.15 5.52 0.69
CA ILE A 158 -23.99 6.74 0.79
C ILE A 158 -25.29 6.55 0.00
N GLU A 159 -25.22 6.06 -1.24
CA GLU A 159 -26.40 5.81 -2.06
C GLU A 159 -27.34 4.80 -1.39
N HIS A 160 -26.80 3.74 -0.83
CA HIS A 160 -27.55 2.73 -0.10
C HIS A 160 -28.23 3.33 1.16
N ASP A 161 -27.52 4.12 1.96
CA ASP A 161 -28.07 4.69 3.20
C ASP A 161 -29.18 5.71 2.90
N LEU A 162 -29.00 6.58 1.93
CA LEU A 162 -29.99 7.58 1.55
C LEU A 162 -31.14 6.99 0.73
N GLY A 163 -30.86 6.01 -0.14
CA GLY A 163 -31.87 5.34 -0.95
C GLY A 163 -32.77 4.39 -0.16
N TYR A 164 -32.21 3.69 0.83
CA TYR A 164 -32.96 2.74 1.66
C TYR A 164 -33.98 3.43 2.59
N LYS A 165 -33.69 4.63 3.06
CA LYS A 165 -34.57 5.41 3.95
C LYS A 165 -35.82 5.96 3.25
N SER A 166 -35.86 5.98 1.91
CA SER A 166 -37.01 6.47 1.15
C SER A 166 -37.99 5.34 0.82
N LYS A 167 -39.10 5.26 1.56
CA LYS A 167 -40.19 4.32 1.30
C LYS A 167 -40.84 4.50 -0.09
N PHE A 168 -40.64 5.65 -0.74
CA PHE A 168 -41.25 6.01 -2.02
C PHE A 168 -40.27 6.03 -3.20
N GLY A 169 -39.07 5.53 -3.00
CA GLY A 169 -37.96 5.61 -3.97
C GLY A 169 -37.28 6.96 -3.98
N VAL A 170 -36.08 7.02 -4.59
CA VAL A 170 -35.30 8.24 -4.70
C VAL A 170 -35.84 9.14 -5.80
N PRO A 171 -36.18 10.44 -5.55
CA PRO A 171 -36.62 11.37 -6.57
C PRO A 171 -35.67 11.47 -7.76
N ARG A 172 -36.18 11.79 -8.95
CA ARG A 172 -35.38 11.87 -10.18
C ARG A 172 -34.23 12.87 -10.06
N GLU A 173 -34.49 14.00 -9.41
CA GLU A 173 -33.51 15.08 -9.18
C GLU A 173 -32.33 14.57 -8.33
N ILE A 174 -32.63 13.86 -7.26
CA ILE A 174 -31.61 13.29 -6.35
C ILE A 174 -30.81 12.19 -7.07
N ARG A 175 -31.49 11.32 -7.86
CA ARG A 175 -30.77 10.32 -8.67
C ARG A 175 -29.80 10.96 -9.66
N ARG A 176 -30.18 12.11 -10.25
CA ARG A 176 -29.30 12.86 -11.14
C ARG A 176 -28.09 13.42 -10.42
N GLU A 177 -28.24 13.91 -9.19
CA GLU A 177 -27.11 14.36 -8.38
C GLU A 177 -26.18 13.20 -8.04
N PHE A 178 -26.70 12.02 -7.67
CA PHE A 178 -25.89 10.81 -7.48
C PHE A 178 -25.15 10.41 -8.75
N SER A 179 -25.75 10.50 -9.93
CA SER A 179 -25.08 10.21 -11.20
C SER A 179 -23.95 11.19 -11.50
N LYS A 180 -24.14 12.49 -11.20
CA LYS A 180 -23.07 13.49 -11.34
C LYS A 180 -21.87 13.18 -10.42
N ILE A 181 -22.15 12.84 -9.17
CA ILE A 181 -21.12 12.48 -8.20
C ILE A 181 -20.38 11.22 -8.67
N ALA A 182 -21.10 10.20 -9.16
CA ALA A 182 -20.47 9.00 -9.70
C ALA A 182 -19.47 9.33 -10.82
N GLY A 183 -19.85 10.21 -11.76
CA GLY A 183 -18.96 10.65 -12.83
C GLY A 183 -17.73 11.42 -12.35
N LEU A 184 -17.88 12.25 -11.32
CA LEU A 184 -16.74 12.94 -10.70
C LEU A 184 -15.80 11.96 -10.01
N LEU A 185 -16.31 10.92 -9.35
CA LEU A 185 -15.51 9.91 -8.69
C LEU A 185 -14.82 8.97 -9.69
N GLU A 186 -15.44 8.68 -10.84
CA GLU A 186 -14.82 7.95 -11.94
C GLU A 186 -13.61 8.71 -12.49
N ILE A 187 -13.78 10.01 -12.77
CA ILE A 187 -12.67 10.88 -13.18
C ILE A 187 -11.56 10.90 -12.11
N ALA A 188 -11.94 11.00 -10.83
CA ALA A 188 -10.94 11.02 -9.75
C ALA A 188 -10.18 9.69 -9.64
N ASP A 189 -10.84 8.54 -9.81
CA ASP A 189 -10.19 7.23 -9.84
C ASP A 189 -9.15 7.16 -10.98
N ASP A 190 -9.49 7.64 -12.18
CA ASP A 190 -8.60 7.68 -13.34
C ASP A 190 -7.41 8.61 -13.10
N GLU A 191 -7.65 9.79 -12.53
CA GLU A 191 -6.58 10.75 -12.19
C GLU A 191 -5.62 10.19 -11.13
N PHE A 192 -6.10 9.44 -10.14
CA PHE A 192 -5.22 8.77 -9.18
C PHE A 192 -4.30 7.73 -9.83
N VAL A 193 -4.79 6.98 -10.81
CA VAL A 193 -3.95 6.07 -11.61
C VAL A 193 -2.89 6.86 -12.38
N GLN A 194 -3.26 7.99 -13.01
CA GLN A 194 -2.30 8.84 -13.72
C GLN A 194 -1.22 9.39 -12.78
N VAL A 195 -1.60 9.87 -11.59
CA VAL A 195 -0.65 10.34 -10.57
C VAL A 195 0.32 9.23 -10.14
N ARG A 196 -0.18 8.02 -9.88
CA ARG A 196 0.68 6.86 -9.53
C ARG A 196 1.66 6.53 -10.65
N ASN A 197 1.16 6.46 -11.90
CA ASN A 197 1.98 6.15 -13.06
C ASN A 197 3.03 7.23 -13.33
N GLY A 198 2.64 8.51 -13.19
CA GLY A 198 3.56 9.64 -13.29
C GLY A 198 4.65 9.60 -12.22
N MET A 199 4.31 9.22 -10.99
CA MET A 199 5.29 9.06 -9.92
C MET A 199 6.28 7.91 -10.21
N SER A 200 5.78 6.76 -10.66
CA SER A 200 6.62 5.62 -11.04
C SER A 200 7.60 6.00 -12.17
N GLN A 201 7.10 6.66 -13.21
CA GLN A 201 7.92 7.13 -14.33
C GLN A 201 8.96 8.18 -13.89
N TYR A 202 8.60 9.05 -12.95
CA TYR A 202 9.52 10.01 -12.35
C TYR A 202 10.69 9.32 -11.63
N VAL A 203 10.40 8.28 -10.83
CA VAL A 203 11.41 7.48 -10.13
C VAL A 203 12.31 6.75 -11.12
N GLU A 204 11.75 6.10 -12.15
CA GLU A 204 12.51 5.43 -13.21
C GLU A 204 13.44 6.38 -13.93
N ASN A 205 12.98 7.57 -14.30
CA ASN A 205 13.79 8.59 -14.98
C ASN A 205 14.97 9.07 -14.09
N ILE A 206 14.74 9.21 -12.77
CA ILE A 206 15.84 9.53 -11.82
C ILE A 206 16.86 8.39 -11.81
N ARG A 207 16.40 7.14 -11.70
CA ARG A 207 17.25 5.94 -11.67
C ARG A 207 18.12 5.85 -12.92
N ASP A 208 17.53 6.00 -14.10
CA ASP A 208 18.22 5.96 -15.38
C ASP A 208 19.33 7.02 -15.45
N LYS A 209 19.03 8.26 -15.05
CA LYS A 209 20.03 9.33 -15.00
C LYS A 209 21.17 9.04 -14.04
N ILE A 210 20.89 8.39 -12.90
CA ILE A 210 21.91 8.00 -11.92
C ILE A 210 22.83 6.92 -12.53
N ILE A 211 22.25 5.90 -13.13
CA ILE A 211 23.00 4.78 -13.76
C ILE A 211 23.90 5.28 -14.90
N HIS A 212 23.42 6.23 -15.70
CA HIS A 212 24.17 6.80 -16.81
C HIS A 212 25.12 7.97 -16.40
N GLY A 213 25.16 8.36 -15.14
CA GLY A 213 26.04 9.44 -14.64
C GLY A 213 25.53 10.86 -15.02
N GLU A 214 24.29 11.01 -15.40
CA GLU A 214 23.66 12.28 -15.84
C GLU A 214 22.85 12.96 -14.71
N ALA A 215 22.98 12.50 -13.48
CA ALA A 215 22.15 12.93 -12.35
C ALA A 215 22.65 14.14 -11.57
N LYS A 216 23.81 14.73 -11.93
CA LYS A 216 24.49 15.76 -11.10
C LYS A 216 23.62 16.98 -10.77
N ASP A 217 22.80 17.42 -11.72
CA ASP A 217 21.95 18.60 -11.56
C ASP A 217 20.57 18.28 -10.96
N LEU A 218 20.27 16.99 -10.70
CA LEU A 218 19.01 16.63 -10.07
C LEU A 218 18.92 17.19 -8.65
N PRO A 219 17.77 17.83 -8.30
CA PRO A 219 17.56 18.32 -6.95
C PRO A 219 17.59 17.20 -5.92
N LEU A 220 18.19 17.46 -4.76
CA LEU A 220 18.18 16.52 -3.65
C LEU A 220 16.78 16.47 -3.03
N SER A 221 16.19 15.31 -3.04
CA SER A 221 14.92 14.95 -2.40
C SER A 221 15.05 13.58 -1.74
N VAL A 222 14.06 13.19 -0.93
CA VAL A 222 14.05 11.82 -0.37
C VAL A 222 14.09 10.79 -1.50
N ILE A 223 13.31 11.01 -2.57
CA ILE A 223 13.25 10.09 -3.73
C ILE A 223 14.60 10.03 -4.45
N SER A 224 15.17 11.17 -4.85
CA SER A 224 16.43 11.19 -5.61
C SER A 224 17.61 10.65 -4.79
N LEU A 225 17.64 10.92 -3.49
CA LEU A 225 18.68 10.38 -2.59
C LEU A 225 18.49 8.88 -2.35
N THR A 226 17.26 8.40 -2.23
CA THR A 226 16.98 6.96 -2.12
C THR A 226 17.45 6.22 -3.38
N GLU A 227 17.08 6.70 -4.56
CA GLU A 227 17.54 6.10 -5.82
C GLU A 227 19.07 6.20 -5.98
N TYR A 228 19.69 7.30 -5.52
CA TYR A 228 21.14 7.47 -5.54
C TYR A 228 21.85 6.44 -4.65
N ILE A 229 21.34 6.21 -3.44
CA ILE A 229 21.91 5.21 -2.52
C ILE A 229 21.80 3.80 -3.08
N HIS A 230 20.70 3.47 -3.79
CA HIS A 230 20.49 2.13 -4.33
C HIS A 230 21.19 1.84 -5.66
N ASN A 231 21.48 2.88 -6.47
CA ASN A 231 21.88 2.68 -7.86
C ASN A 231 23.21 3.37 -8.23
N ASN A 232 23.78 4.21 -7.36
CA ASN A 232 25.09 4.81 -7.62
C ASN A 232 26.20 3.88 -7.14
N GLN A 233 27.05 3.42 -8.05
CA GLN A 233 28.10 2.45 -7.75
C GLN A 233 29.06 2.95 -6.65
N LYS A 234 29.49 4.22 -6.71
CA LYS A 234 30.43 4.79 -5.72
C LYS A 234 29.82 4.86 -4.33
N MET A 235 28.52 5.18 -4.24
CA MET A 235 27.80 5.22 -2.97
C MET A 235 27.63 3.81 -2.39
N LEU A 236 27.30 2.83 -3.22
CA LEU A 236 27.18 1.44 -2.78
C LEU A 236 28.53 0.90 -2.32
N GLU A 237 29.61 1.11 -3.08
CA GLU A 237 30.98 0.72 -2.68
C GLU A 237 31.40 1.36 -1.35
N TYR A 238 31.05 2.63 -1.14
CA TYR A 238 31.31 3.31 0.12
C TYR A 238 30.55 2.65 1.29
N LEU A 239 29.26 2.39 1.13
CA LEU A 239 28.44 1.78 2.18
C LEU A 239 28.84 0.33 2.47
N ASP A 240 29.20 -0.45 1.45
CA ASP A 240 29.73 -1.80 1.59
C ASP A 240 31.07 -1.81 2.36
N ASN A 241 31.96 -0.87 2.06
CA ASN A 241 33.21 -0.74 2.78
C ASN A 241 33.00 -0.35 4.24
N MET A 242 32.05 0.57 4.51
CA MET A 242 31.67 0.91 5.89
C MET A 242 31.13 -0.31 6.65
N ALA A 243 30.26 -1.11 6.01
CA ALA A 243 29.72 -2.33 6.62
C ALA A 243 30.83 -3.36 6.91
N ARG A 244 31.79 -3.51 6.00
CA ARG A 244 32.95 -4.42 6.19
C ARG A 244 33.86 -4.01 7.35
N ILE A 245 34.05 -2.73 7.64
CA ILE A 245 34.78 -2.25 8.80
C ILE A 245 34.17 -2.81 10.09
N GLY A 246 32.85 -2.90 10.17
CA GLY A 246 32.13 -3.46 11.30
C GLY A 246 31.85 -4.97 11.22
N GLU A 247 32.35 -5.66 10.19
CA GLU A 247 31.99 -7.08 9.89
C GLU A 247 30.49 -7.33 9.87
N ALA A 248 29.69 -6.35 9.39
CA ALA A 248 28.23 -6.31 9.48
C ALA A 248 27.54 -6.40 8.12
N ASP A 249 26.29 -6.85 8.11
CA ASP A 249 25.44 -6.83 6.92
C ASP A 249 24.91 -5.42 6.63
N LEU A 250 25.07 -4.96 5.37
CA LEU A 250 24.52 -3.66 4.95
C LEU A 250 23.00 -3.73 4.84
N ASN A 251 22.29 -2.83 5.53
CA ASN A 251 20.86 -2.61 5.39
C ASN A 251 20.59 -1.18 4.93
N ILE A 252 20.07 -1.04 3.71
CA ILE A 252 19.72 0.27 3.12
C ILE A 252 18.34 0.67 3.62
N ILE A 253 18.28 1.81 4.30
CA ILE A 253 17.02 2.39 4.84
C ILE A 253 16.77 3.77 4.25
N SER A 254 15.53 4.28 4.42
CA SER A 254 15.15 5.63 3.97
C SER A 254 16.09 6.70 4.51
N PRO A 255 16.61 7.59 3.64
CA PRO A 255 17.48 8.68 4.05
C PRO A 255 16.74 9.91 4.62
N GLU A 256 15.41 9.84 4.75
CA GLU A 256 14.54 10.96 5.14
C GLU A 256 15.07 11.70 6.39
N SER A 257 15.50 10.98 7.41
CA SER A 257 16.02 11.56 8.65
C SER A 257 17.32 12.38 8.48
N TYR A 258 17.96 12.34 7.30
CA TYR A 258 19.16 13.08 6.97
C TYR A 258 18.92 14.30 6.10
N MET A 259 17.72 14.48 5.55
CA MET A 259 17.41 15.59 4.63
C MET A 259 17.70 16.97 5.24
N ASP A 260 17.26 17.22 6.48
CA ASP A 260 17.51 18.48 7.18
C ASP A 260 19.02 18.73 7.39
N ARG A 261 19.78 17.70 7.71
CA ARG A 261 21.24 17.79 7.91
C ARG A 261 21.98 18.09 6.62
N LEU A 262 21.62 17.40 5.53
CA LEU A 262 22.18 17.64 4.21
C LEU A 262 21.84 19.05 3.71
N SER A 263 20.58 19.48 3.91
CA SER A 263 20.14 20.84 3.61
C SER A 263 20.93 21.89 4.40
N TRP A 264 21.16 21.67 5.71
CA TRP A 264 21.97 22.55 6.55
C TRP A 264 23.41 22.66 6.05
N LEU A 265 23.99 21.56 5.55
CA LEU A 265 25.30 21.53 4.90
C LEU A 265 25.29 22.17 3.49
N GLY A 266 24.14 22.63 2.99
CA GLY A 266 24.02 23.23 1.67
C GLY A 266 24.10 22.22 0.52
N ILE A 267 23.86 20.95 0.78
CA ILE A 267 23.76 19.89 -0.23
C ILE A 267 22.37 19.99 -0.87
N LYS A 268 22.31 20.42 -2.13
CA LYS A 268 21.06 20.72 -2.83
C LYS A 268 20.80 19.84 -4.04
N THR A 269 21.84 19.21 -4.56
CA THR A 269 21.79 18.36 -5.76
C THR A 269 22.49 17.03 -5.51
N LEU A 270 22.24 16.04 -6.38
CA LEU A 270 23.00 14.79 -6.36
C LEU A 270 24.48 14.99 -6.70
N GLY A 271 24.84 16.01 -7.48
CA GLY A 271 26.22 16.40 -7.71
C GLY A 271 26.91 16.95 -6.45
N ASP A 272 26.15 17.64 -5.57
CA ASP A 272 26.68 18.03 -4.25
C ASP A 272 26.87 16.79 -3.38
N MET A 273 25.97 15.80 -3.46
CA MET A 273 26.09 14.55 -2.74
C MET A 273 27.29 13.73 -3.21
N GLU A 274 27.55 13.67 -4.52
CA GLU A 274 28.75 13.03 -5.08
C GLU A 274 30.04 13.70 -4.55
N ARG A 275 30.09 15.04 -4.52
CA ARG A 275 31.25 15.77 -3.92
C ARG A 275 31.38 15.49 -2.42
N LEU A 276 30.26 15.49 -1.70
CA LEU A 276 30.28 15.17 -0.26
C LEU A 276 30.89 13.80 -0.02
N LEU A 277 30.54 12.79 -0.83
CA LEU A 277 31.09 11.45 -0.75
C LEU A 277 32.59 11.44 -1.08
N GLU A 278 32.98 11.98 -2.24
CA GLU A 278 34.37 11.93 -2.72
C GLU A 278 35.33 12.65 -1.78
N ASP A 279 34.95 13.82 -1.25
CA ASP A 279 35.76 14.64 -0.39
C ASP A 279 35.89 14.11 1.04
N ASN A 280 35.01 13.22 1.49
CA ASN A 280 34.89 12.87 2.91
C ASN A 280 34.96 11.37 3.23
N LYS A 281 34.95 10.47 2.24
CA LYS A 281 34.89 9.01 2.49
C LYS A 281 36.04 8.48 3.35
N GLU A 282 37.26 8.94 3.14
CA GLU A 282 38.44 8.46 3.89
C GLU A 282 38.34 8.84 5.39
N MET A 283 37.89 10.08 5.67
CA MET A 283 37.69 10.49 7.05
C MET A 283 36.52 9.77 7.70
N ALA A 284 35.47 9.47 6.90
CA ALA A 284 34.32 8.70 7.37
C ALA A 284 34.70 7.28 7.75
N TYR A 285 35.55 6.59 6.97
CA TYR A 285 36.09 5.27 7.28
C TYR A 285 36.88 5.30 8.60
N LYS A 286 37.82 6.24 8.75
CA LYS A 286 38.62 6.40 9.98
C LYS A 286 37.72 6.61 11.21
N MET A 287 36.67 7.45 11.09
CA MET A 287 35.76 7.68 12.21
C MET A 287 34.99 6.44 12.61
N GLU A 288 34.68 5.55 11.67
CA GLU A 288 33.99 4.30 11.95
C GLU A 288 34.93 3.28 12.57
N GLU A 289 36.12 3.10 12.03
CA GLU A 289 37.14 2.24 12.62
C GLU A 289 37.38 2.60 14.10
N ASP A 290 37.56 3.89 14.41
CA ASP A 290 37.71 4.37 15.78
C ASP A 290 36.47 4.14 16.66
N ALA A 291 35.26 4.21 16.06
CA ALA A 291 34.01 4.03 16.79
C ALA A 291 33.71 2.56 17.09
N LEU A 292 34.20 1.64 16.26
CA LEU A 292 33.95 0.20 16.34
C LEU A 292 35.14 -0.57 16.93
N ALA A 293 36.23 0.09 17.35
CA ALA A 293 37.43 -0.57 17.87
C ALA A 293 37.15 -1.63 18.94
N ASP A 294 36.12 -1.44 19.75
CA ASP A 294 35.71 -2.35 20.83
C ASP A 294 34.20 -2.74 20.75
N ILE A 295 33.56 -2.60 19.58
CA ILE A 295 32.13 -2.82 19.44
C ILE A 295 31.89 -3.72 18.22
N GLU A 296 31.23 -4.86 18.44
CA GLU A 296 30.73 -5.72 17.39
C GLU A 296 29.29 -5.26 17.00
N ILE A 297 29.01 -5.23 15.69
CA ILE A 297 27.69 -4.93 15.15
C ILE A 297 27.30 -6.02 14.13
N GLU A 298 26.05 -6.43 14.12
CA GLU A 298 25.54 -7.40 13.14
C GLU A 298 24.99 -6.72 11.87
N VAL A 299 24.49 -5.50 12.00
CA VAL A 299 23.83 -4.76 10.91
C VAL A 299 24.34 -3.33 10.83
N PHE A 300 24.80 -2.93 9.65
CA PHE A 300 25.16 -1.57 9.32
C PHE A 300 24.04 -0.88 8.54
N LEU A 301 23.47 0.19 9.08
CA LEU A 301 22.43 0.97 8.42
C LEU A 301 23.06 2.02 7.49
N SER A 302 22.56 2.16 6.25
CA SER A 302 23.03 3.19 5.30
C SER A 302 23.00 4.62 5.86
N SER A 303 22.08 4.90 6.79
CA SER A 303 22.01 6.18 7.50
C SER A 303 23.26 6.46 8.37
N VAL A 304 23.96 5.42 8.80
CA VAL A 304 25.25 5.56 9.55
C VAL A 304 26.32 6.09 8.61
N GLY A 305 26.40 5.57 7.39
CA GLY A 305 27.30 6.12 6.36
C GLY A 305 27.05 7.60 6.10
N LEU A 306 25.81 8.00 5.91
CA LEU A 306 25.44 9.43 5.76
C LEU A 306 25.84 10.26 6.98
N ARG A 307 25.71 9.69 8.19
CA ARG A 307 26.14 10.34 9.44
C ARG A 307 27.62 10.69 9.43
N TYR A 308 28.46 9.76 9.01
CA TYR A 308 29.90 9.98 8.99
C TYR A 308 30.31 10.95 7.89
N LEU A 309 29.70 10.89 6.70
CA LEU A 309 29.94 11.90 5.66
C LEU A 309 29.62 13.31 6.13
N CYS A 310 28.46 13.51 6.77
CA CYS A 310 28.09 14.82 7.32
C CYS A 310 29.07 15.32 8.37
N ARG A 311 29.55 14.42 9.25
CA ARG A 311 30.53 14.77 10.30
C ARG A 311 31.90 15.10 9.71
N ALA A 312 32.37 14.32 8.76
CA ALA A 312 33.60 14.57 8.05
C ALA A 312 33.57 15.92 7.33
N GLU A 313 32.45 16.26 6.71
CA GLU A 313 32.27 17.53 6.04
C GLU A 313 32.34 18.74 6.98
N LEU A 314 31.81 18.63 8.19
CA LEU A 314 31.95 19.68 9.21
C LEU A 314 33.43 19.92 9.57
N LEU A 315 34.23 18.85 9.69
CA LEU A 315 35.65 18.96 9.94
C LEU A 315 36.40 19.54 8.76
N ARG A 316 36.12 19.10 7.53
CA ARG A 316 36.75 19.58 6.30
C ARG A 316 36.51 21.08 6.10
N ARG A 317 35.30 21.56 6.41
CA ARG A 317 34.93 22.99 6.35
C ARG A 317 35.50 23.82 7.50
N ASN A 318 36.20 23.23 8.42
CA ASN A 318 36.66 23.90 9.63
C ASN A 318 35.53 24.57 10.43
N ALA A 319 34.33 23.90 10.48
CA ALA A 319 33.21 24.40 11.23
C ALA A 319 33.58 24.72 12.69
N THR A 320 33.04 25.84 13.21
CA THR A 320 33.23 26.23 14.61
C THR A 320 32.47 25.31 15.54
N ARG A 321 32.85 25.29 16.83
CA ARG A 321 32.14 24.47 17.85
C ARG A 321 30.63 24.82 17.87
N GLU A 322 30.29 26.10 17.79
CA GLU A 322 28.91 26.58 17.77
C GLU A 322 28.14 26.06 16.55
N GLN A 323 28.73 26.07 15.37
CA GLN A 323 28.15 25.53 14.15
C GLN A 323 27.91 24.03 14.25
N ILE A 324 28.87 23.28 14.81
CA ILE A 324 28.74 21.83 15.02
C ILE A 324 27.62 21.53 16.03
N VAL A 325 27.52 22.29 17.13
CA VAL A 325 26.43 22.16 18.10
C VAL A 325 25.09 22.44 17.44
N GLN A 326 24.97 23.50 16.61
CA GLN A 326 23.75 23.78 15.87
C GLN A 326 23.35 22.63 14.94
N PHE A 327 24.30 22.06 14.22
CA PHE A 327 24.07 20.89 13.37
C PHE A 327 23.53 19.70 14.16
N PHE A 328 24.12 19.35 15.32
CA PHE A 328 23.62 18.26 16.13
C PHE A 328 22.25 18.53 16.76
N ARG A 329 21.94 19.79 17.08
CA ARG A 329 20.62 20.20 17.61
C ARG A 329 19.48 20.02 16.61
N LEU A 330 19.74 19.84 15.32
CA LEU A 330 18.70 19.50 14.35
C LEU A 330 17.93 18.21 14.75
N THR A 331 18.61 17.29 15.41
CA THR A 331 18.02 15.99 15.78
C THR A 331 18.12 15.67 17.27
N GLU A 332 19.10 16.23 17.98
CA GLU A 332 19.32 15.98 19.41
C GLU A 332 18.64 17.04 20.27
N LYS A 333 17.57 16.61 20.95
CA LYS A 333 16.80 17.48 21.85
C LYS A 333 17.26 17.40 23.31
N LYS A 334 18.10 16.42 23.67
CA LYS A 334 18.59 16.28 25.06
C LYS A 334 19.63 17.33 25.37
N GLU A 335 19.43 18.06 26.46
CA GLU A 335 20.33 19.08 26.95
C GLU A 335 21.77 18.54 27.15
N GLY A 336 22.77 19.29 26.69
CA GLY A 336 24.19 18.94 26.78
C GLY A 336 24.65 17.79 25.90
N LYS A 337 23.76 17.10 25.14
CA LYS A 337 24.20 15.99 24.27
C LYS A 337 24.83 16.49 22.98
N ALA A 338 24.28 17.52 22.36
CA ALA A 338 24.83 18.12 21.16
C ALA A 338 26.23 18.71 21.41
N GLU A 339 26.44 19.33 22.55
CA GLU A 339 27.71 19.89 23.00
C GLU A 339 28.77 18.78 23.13
N ARG A 340 28.46 17.67 23.84
CA ARG A 340 29.36 16.51 23.97
C ARG A 340 29.69 15.89 22.62
N MET A 341 28.73 15.79 21.72
CA MET A 341 28.95 15.28 20.36
C MET A 341 29.87 16.20 19.55
N ALA A 342 29.74 17.51 19.72
CA ALA A 342 30.60 18.49 19.08
C ALA A 342 32.04 18.40 19.59
N ASP A 343 32.21 18.29 20.91
CA ASP A 343 33.55 18.15 21.52
C ASP A 343 34.22 16.82 21.08
N LYS A 344 33.47 15.71 21.02
CA LYS A 344 33.98 14.45 20.48
C LYS A 344 34.32 14.57 18.98
N LEU A 345 33.54 15.27 18.18
CA LEU A 345 33.86 15.45 16.76
C LEU A 345 35.13 16.29 16.56
N LEU A 346 35.31 17.35 17.36
CA LEU A 346 36.50 18.21 17.28
C LEU A 346 37.80 17.49 17.72
N SER A 347 37.72 16.43 18.52
CA SER A 347 38.92 15.65 18.86
C SER A 347 39.57 14.93 17.67
N TYR A 348 38.86 14.76 16.55
CA TYR A 348 39.42 14.27 15.28
C TYR A 348 40.28 15.30 14.53
N LYS A 349 40.28 16.58 14.95
CA LYS A 349 41.17 17.61 14.39
C LYS A 349 42.52 17.68 15.06
N ALA A 350 42.63 17.12 16.26
CA ALA A 350 43.88 17.09 17.05
C ALA A 350 44.70 15.87 16.69
#